data_3b0bb851cf1557853370f6daef30c323
#
_entry.id   3b0bb851cf1557853370f6daef30c323
#
_cell.length_a   1.000
_cell.length_b   1.000
_cell.length_c   1.000
_cell.angle_alpha   90.00
_cell.angle_beta   90.00
_cell.angle_gamma   90.00
#
_symmetry.space_group_name_H-M   'P 1'
#
loop_
_entity.id
_entity.type
_entity.pdbx_description
1 polymer ?
#
loop_
_entity_poly.entity_id
_entity_poly.type
_entity_poly.pdbx_seq_one_letter_code
_entity_poly.pdbx_strand_id
1 'polypeptide(L)'
;SSDVCSSDLEGDFTTRIHEGGSREICELSNSFNSMVKHIYKLIRKTYVAELNAKDARLAALEAQINPHFLYNTLQAISTEALLNDQMKIHRMITSLASNLRYTIKGSVLVPLSAEMEYVKNYIFLQKMRNEDLFEFHADIDEAAKNCMIPKISIQTLIENSIIHGRNQ
;
A
#
# COMPACT_ATOMS: atom_id res chain seq x y z
N SER A 1 33.36 10.63 -29.36
CA SER A 1 33.95 10.46 -28.02
C SER A 1 33.42 11.44 -26.97
N SER A 2 32.64 12.49 -27.39
CA SER A 2 31.96 13.42 -26.48
C SER A 2 30.72 12.83 -25.84
N ASP A 3 30.01 11.97 -26.55
CA ASP A 3 28.68 11.46 -26.12
C ASP A 3 28.77 10.48 -24.96
N VAL A 4 29.88 9.76 -24.84
CA VAL A 4 30.09 8.78 -23.75
C VAL A 4 30.29 9.46 -22.39
N CYS A 5 30.99 10.61 -22.35
CA CYS A 5 31.19 11.36 -21.09
C CYS A 5 29.92 12.11 -20.63
N SER A 6 28.99 12.36 -21.53
CA SER A 6 27.73 13.05 -21.22
C SER A 6 26.68 12.11 -20.59
N SER A 7 26.63 10.84 -21.02
CA SER A 7 25.68 9.85 -20.49
C SER A 7 25.97 9.44 -19.04
N ASP A 8 27.24 9.46 -18.62
CA ASP A 8 27.63 9.12 -17.25
C ASP A 8 27.19 10.18 -16.22
N LEU A 9 27.00 11.43 -16.67
CA LEU A 9 26.48 12.51 -15.83
C LEU A 9 24.97 12.41 -15.58
N GLU A 10 24.24 11.70 -16.46
CA GLU A 10 22.81 11.42 -16.33
C GLU A 10 22.51 10.08 -15.61
N GLY A 11 23.56 9.37 -15.16
CA GLY A 11 23.41 8.10 -14.45
C GLY A 11 23.12 6.90 -15.35
N ASP A 12 23.41 7.00 -16.65
CA ASP A 12 23.29 5.88 -17.59
C ASP A 12 24.58 5.03 -17.57
N PHE A 13 24.59 3.99 -16.77
CA PHE A 13 25.68 3.02 -16.66
C PHE A 13 25.54 1.85 -17.66
N THR A 14 24.68 1.95 -18.67
CA THR A 14 24.51 0.92 -19.72
C THR A 14 25.46 1.10 -20.88
N THR A 15 25.94 2.33 -21.11
CA THR A 15 26.87 2.68 -22.17
C THR A 15 28.21 1.94 -22.01
N ARG A 16 28.75 1.41 -23.11
CA ARG A 16 30.03 0.69 -23.16
C ARG A 16 30.93 1.35 -24.19
N ILE A 17 32.22 1.45 -23.84
CA ILE A 17 33.24 1.88 -24.79
C ILE A 17 33.54 0.71 -25.75
N HIS A 18 33.50 1.00 -27.04
CA HIS A 18 33.83 0.01 -28.08
C HIS A 18 35.29 -0.42 -27.97
N GLU A 19 35.51 -1.72 -28.07
CA GLU A 19 36.84 -2.30 -28.12
C GLU A 19 37.41 -2.10 -29.53
N GLY A 20 38.31 -1.12 -29.71
CA GLY A 20 38.98 -0.87 -30.99
C GLY A 20 40.22 -0.03 -30.81
N GLY A 21 41.26 -0.26 -31.61
CA GLY A 21 42.50 0.49 -31.59
C GLY A 21 43.71 -0.37 -31.20
N SER A 22 44.78 0.28 -30.64
CA SER A 22 45.94 -0.43 -30.19
C SER A 22 45.65 -1.32 -28.97
N ARG A 23 46.54 -2.25 -28.66
CA ARG A 23 46.38 -3.18 -27.53
C ARG A 23 46.14 -2.44 -26.22
N GLU A 24 46.81 -1.33 -26.00
CA GLU A 24 46.72 -0.50 -24.81
C GLU A 24 45.32 0.14 -24.69
N ILE A 25 44.75 0.57 -25.82
CA ILE A 25 43.36 1.13 -25.87
C ILE A 25 42.34 0.06 -25.57
N CYS A 26 42.51 -1.16 -26.06
CA CYS A 26 41.62 -2.29 -25.75
C CYS A 26 41.66 -2.63 -24.25
N GLU A 27 42.87 -2.70 -23.64
CA GLU A 27 43.03 -2.96 -22.20
C GLU A 27 42.38 -1.87 -21.35
N LEU A 28 42.53 -0.59 -21.73
CA LEU A 28 41.86 0.53 -21.06
C LEU A 28 40.33 0.47 -21.16
N SER A 29 39.78 0.20 -22.37
CA SER A 29 38.33 0.06 -22.60
C SER A 29 37.74 -1.07 -21.78
N ASN A 30 38.41 -2.22 -21.71
CA ASN A 30 38.01 -3.36 -20.91
C ASN A 30 37.99 -3.05 -19.39
N SER A 31 39.06 -2.36 -18.92
CA SER A 31 39.14 -1.93 -17.52
C SER A 31 38.02 -0.95 -17.16
N PHE A 32 37.75 0.03 -18.04
CA PHE A 32 36.65 0.98 -17.86
C PHE A 32 35.28 0.29 -17.86
N ASN A 33 35.00 -0.55 -18.85
CA ASN A 33 33.73 -1.28 -18.92
C ASN A 33 33.53 -2.17 -17.69
N SER A 34 34.59 -2.80 -17.18
CA SER A 34 34.54 -3.59 -15.95
C SER A 34 34.22 -2.72 -14.74
N MET A 35 34.83 -1.54 -14.63
CA MET A 35 34.57 -0.58 -13.55
C MET A 35 33.09 -0.11 -13.56
N VAL A 36 32.59 0.31 -14.72
CA VAL A 36 31.18 0.74 -14.87
C VAL A 36 30.24 -0.39 -14.47
N LYS A 37 30.51 -1.63 -14.89
CA LYS A 37 29.73 -2.80 -14.50
C LYS A 37 29.73 -3.03 -12.98
N HIS A 38 30.88 -2.85 -12.32
CA HIS A 38 30.99 -2.94 -10.88
C HIS A 38 30.20 -1.84 -10.15
N ILE A 39 30.31 -0.61 -10.62
CA ILE A 39 29.57 0.54 -10.06
C ILE A 39 28.08 0.28 -10.16
N TYR A 40 27.58 -0.10 -11.34
CA TYR A 40 26.18 -0.43 -11.53
C TYR A 40 25.68 -1.54 -10.58
N LYS A 41 26.50 -2.60 -10.42
CA LYS A 41 26.19 -3.68 -9.49
C LYS A 41 26.13 -3.22 -8.03
N LEU A 42 27.01 -2.32 -7.63
CA LEU A 42 27.02 -1.73 -6.29
C LEU A 42 25.79 -0.86 -6.05
N ILE A 43 25.49 0.05 -6.99
CA ILE A 43 24.29 0.92 -6.91
C ILE A 43 23.03 0.07 -6.77
N ARG A 44 22.87 -0.94 -7.64
CA ARG A 44 21.71 -1.84 -7.59
C ARG A 44 21.63 -2.60 -6.25
N LYS A 45 22.77 -3.08 -5.75
CA LYS A 45 22.84 -3.79 -4.45
C LYS A 45 22.43 -2.86 -3.30
N THR A 46 22.94 -1.63 -3.28
CA THR A 46 22.62 -0.64 -2.26
C THR A 46 21.13 -0.28 -2.31
N TYR A 47 20.59 -0.02 -3.50
CA TYR A 47 19.18 0.31 -3.69
C TYR A 47 18.26 -0.82 -3.21
N VAL A 48 18.57 -2.07 -3.57
CA VAL A 48 17.77 -3.24 -3.08
C VAL A 48 17.89 -3.39 -1.57
N ALA A 49 19.07 -3.18 -1.00
CA ALA A 49 19.28 -3.25 0.45
C ALA A 49 18.48 -2.16 1.19
N GLU A 50 18.43 -0.94 0.65
CA GLU A 50 17.62 0.16 1.21
C GLU A 50 16.12 -0.14 1.14
N LEU A 51 15.63 -0.69 0.02
CA LEU A 51 14.23 -1.12 -0.08
C LEU A 51 13.90 -2.17 0.96
N ASN A 52 14.70 -3.21 1.06
CA ASN A 52 14.49 -4.28 2.04
C ASN A 52 14.54 -3.74 3.49
N ALA A 53 15.43 -2.79 3.79
CA ALA A 53 15.50 -2.16 5.10
C ALA A 53 14.25 -1.32 5.41
N LYS A 54 13.72 -0.59 4.42
CA LYS A 54 12.45 0.14 4.55
C LYS A 54 11.27 -0.80 4.78
N ASP A 55 11.18 -1.88 4.02
CA ASP A 55 10.12 -2.88 4.16
C ASP A 55 10.17 -3.57 5.53
N ALA A 56 11.38 -3.96 5.99
CA ALA A 56 11.58 -4.52 7.32
C ALA A 56 11.19 -3.54 8.43
N ARG A 57 11.49 -2.24 8.25
CA ARG A 57 11.11 -1.20 9.21
C ARG A 57 9.60 -0.99 9.26
N LEU A 58 8.92 -0.99 8.11
CA LEU A 58 7.46 -0.92 8.04
C LEU A 58 6.83 -2.13 8.74
N ALA A 59 7.29 -3.34 8.43
CA ALA A 59 6.81 -4.56 9.08
C ALA A 59 7.02 -4.55 10.61
N ALA A 60 8.15 -4.02 11.09
CA ALA A 60 8.42 -3.86 12.52
C ALA A 60 7.49 -2.84 13.18
N LEU A 61 7.18 -1.73 12.51
CA LEU A 61 6.22 -0.74 12.99
C LEU A 61 4.79 -1.30 13.03
N GLU A 62 4.38 -2.04 12.01
CA GLU A 62 3.09 -2.72 11.97
C GLU A 62 2.96 -3.77 13.09
N ALA A 63 4.04 -4.49 13.39
CA ALA A 63 4.07 -5.48 14.48
C ALA A 63 3.96 -4.86 15.89
N GLN A 64 4.31 -3.58 16.07
CA GLN A 64 4.12 -2.87 17.35
C GLN A 64 2.65 -2.69 17.72
N ILE A 65 1.78 -2.64 16.72
CA ILE A 65 0.34 -2.72 16.95
C ILE A 65 0.03 -4.21 17.11
N ASN A 66 -0.31 -4.66 18.32
CA ASN A 66 -0.75 -6.04 18.52
C ASN A 66 -2.20 -6.20 18.01
N PRO A 67 -2.43 -6.66 16.76
CA PRO A 67 -3.78 -6.74 16.21
C PRO A 67 -4.67 -7.71 17.01
N HIS A 68 -4.07 -8.77 17.52
CA HIS A 68 -4.80 -9.78 18.29
C HIS A 68 -5.32 -9.21 19.63
N PHE A 69 -4.52 -8.41 20.31
CA PHE A 69 -4.97 -7.71 21.53
C PHE A 69 -6.14 -6.76 21.23
N LEU A 70 -6.03 -5.96 20.15
CA LEU A 70 -7.10 -5.06 19.74
C LEU A 70 -8.40 -5.81 19.40
N TYR A 71 -8.31 -6.90 18.64
CA TYR A 71 -9.50 -7.70 18.32
C TYR A 71 -10.15 -8.31 19.54
N ASN A 72 -9.36 -8.89 20.44
CA ASN A 72 -9.88 -9.50 21.66
C ASN A 72 -10.53 -8.47 22.57
N THR A 73 -9.95 -7.28 22.69
CA THR A 73 -10.51 -6.18 23.47
C THR A 73 -11.84 -5.70 22.86
N LEU A 74 -11.88 -5.46 21.56
CA LEU A 74 -13.12 -5.07 20.86
C LEU A 74 -14.18 -6.16 20.99
N GLN A 75 -13.81 -7.44 20.87
CA GLN A 75 -14.73 -8.55 21.03
C GLN A 75 -15.32 -8.61 22.46
N ALA A 76 -14.49 -8.41 23.48
CA ALA A 76 -14.94 -8.39 24.86
C ALA A 76 -15.94 -7.25 25.10
N ILE A 77 -15.64 -6.04 24.63
CA ILE A 77 -16.55 -4.88 24.74
C ILE A 77 -17.86 -5.12 23.97
N SER A 78 -17.74 -5.73 22.77
CA SER A 78 -18.92 -6.07 21.94
C SER A 78 -19.83 -7.07 22.64
N THR A 79 -19.25 -8.08 23.32
CA THR A 79 -20.00 -9.08 24.09
C THR A 79 -20.69 -8.43 25.29
N GLU A 80 -19.99 -7.55 26.02
CA GLU A 80 -20.55 -6.82 27.16
C GLU A 80 -21.71 -5.91 26.72
N ALA A 81 -21.57 -5.23 25.58
CA ALA A 81 -22.64 -4.42 25.02
C ALA A 81 -23.87 -5.27 24.65
N LEU A 82 -23.67 -6.47 24.13
CA LEU A 82 -24.75 -7.41 23.80
C LEU A 82 -25.47 -7.92 25.07
N LEU A 83 -24.72 -8.27 26.12
CA LEU A 83 -25.26 -8.75 27.39
C LEU A 83 -26.07 -7.67 28.13
N ASN A 84 -25.80 -6.41 27.87
CA ASN A 84 -26.51 -5.26 28.42
C ASN A 84 -27.55 -4.67 27.44
N ASP A 85 -28.02 -5.43 26.46
CA ASP A 85 -29.00 -5.04 25.44
C ASP A 85 -28.64 -3.77 24.64
N GLN A 86 -27.37 -3.42 24.59
CA GLN A 86 -26.86 -2.27 23.86
C GLN A 86 -26.53 -2.61 22.39
N MET A 87 -27.56 -2.99 21.63
CA MET A 87 -27.40 -3.47 20.25
C MET A 87 -26.73 -2.45 19.32
N LYS A 88 -26.94 -1.15 19.54
CA LYS A 88 -26.30 -0.09 18.76
C LYS A 88 -24.79 -0.10 18.97
N ILE A 89 -24.34 -0.18 20.23
CA ILE A 89 -22.92 -0.22 20.61
C ILE A 89 -22.29 -1.52 20.11
N HIS A 90 -22.96 -2.67 20.27
CA HIS A 90 -22.52 -3.95 19.75
C HIS A 90 -22.24 -3.88 18.24
N ARG A 91 -23.17 -3.34 17.44
CA ARG A 91 -23.00 -3.17 15.99
C ARG A 91 -21.84 -2.25 15.65
N MET A 92 -21.68 -1.12 16.34
CA MET A 92 -20.57 -0.20 16.12
C MET A 92 -19.21 -0.87 16.34
N ILE A 93 -19.06 -1.60 17.46
CA ILE A 93 -17.81 -2.28 17.79
C ILE A 93 -17.50 -3.41 16.81
N THR A 94 -18.51 -4.18 16.42
CA THR A 94 -18.36 -5.27 15.44
C THR A 94 -17.95 -4.73 14.07
N SER A 95 -18.56 -3.64 13.62
CA SER A 95 -18.18 -2.98 12.37
C SER A 95 -16.75 -2.41 12.43
N LEU A 96 -16.36 -1.81 13.55
CA LEU A 96 -15.01 -1.30 13.77
C LEU A 96 -13.98 -2.44 13.75
N ALA A 97 -14.25 -3.53 14.46
CA ALA A 97 -13.38 -4.71 14.50
C ALA A 97 -13.22 -5.36 13.11
N SER A 98 -14.32 -5.42 12.33
CA SER A 98 -14.30 -5.92 10.95
C SER A 98 -13.44 -5.04 10.05
N ASN A 99 -13.60 -3.71 10.12
CA ASN A 99 -12.81 -2.76 9.36
C ASN A 99 -11.33 -2.82 9.73
N LEU A 100 -11.02 -2.88 11.03
CA LEU A 100 -9.64 -3.00 11.50
C LEU A 100 -9.00 -4.30 11.00
N ARG A 101 -9.72 -5.43 11.07
CA ARG A 101 -9.25 -6.71 10.53
C ARG A 101 -8.98 -6.64 9.03
N TYR A 102 -9.89 -6.03 8.28
CA TYR A 102 -9.74 -5.83 6.85
C TYR A 102 -8.50 -4.99 6.56
N THR A 103 -8.27 -3.90 7.26
CA THR A 103 -7.13 -3.00 7.04
C THR A 103 -5.79 -3.68 7.32
N ILE A 104 -5.67 -4.42 8.44
CA ILE A 104 -4.39 -5.01 8.88
C ILE A 104 -4.05 -6.30 8.14
N LYS A 105 -5.05 -7.13 7.80
CA LYS A 105 -4.83 -8.45 7.18
C LYS A 105 -5.21 -8.45 5.71
N GLY A 106 -4.50 -9.27 4.94
CA GLY A 106 -4.89 -9.63 3.59
C GLY A 106 -3.97 -9.13 2.49
N SER A 107 -4.36 -9.46 1.28
CA SER A 107 -3.67 -9.17 0.04
C SER A 107 -3.83 -7.70 -0.38
N VAL A 108 -2.93 -7.21 -1.22
CA VAL A 108 -3.02 -5.88 -1.84
C VAL A 108 -4.22 -5.80 -2.80
N LEU A 109 -4.56 -6.93 -3.44
CA LEU A 109 -5.73 -7.05 -4.31
C LEU A 109 -6.80 -7.88 -3.61
N VAL A 110 -8.04 -7.42 -3.67
CA VAL A 110 -9.21 -8.05 -3.04
C VAL A 110 -10.38 -8.07 -4.03
N PRO A 111 -11.34 -9.00 -3.90
CA PRO A 111 -12.56 -8.96 -4.70
C PRO A 111 -13.38 -7.72 -4.34
N LEU A 112 -14.04 -7.14 -5.34
CA LEU A 112 -14.91 -5.96 -5.17
C LEU A 112 -15.95 -6.18 -4.07
N SER A 113 -16.49 -7.38 -3.94
CA SER A 113 -17.44 -7.72 -2.89
C SER A 113 -16.91 -7.51 -1.47
N ALA A 114 -15.65 -7.87 -1.22
CA ALA A 114 -15.00 -7.67 0.08
C ALA A 114 -14.73 -6.19 0.37
N GLU A 115 -14.30 -5.43 -0.65
CA GLU A 115 -14.12 -3.98 -0.54
C GLU A 115 -15.45 -3.28 -0.25
N MET A 116 -16.53 -3.71 -0.89
CA MET A 116 -17.86 -3.13 -0.65
C MET A 116 -18.43 -3.46 0.73
N GLU A 117 -18.12 -4.62 1.30
CA GLU A 117 -18.47 -4.94 2.68
C GLU A 117 -17.74 -4.01 3.66
N TYR A 118 -16.43 -3.81 3.44
CA TYR A 118 -15.63 -2.86 4.19
C TYR A 118 -16.19 -1.43 4.10
N VAL A 119 -16.53 -0.97 2.90
CA VAL A 119 -17.14 0.35 2.66
C VAL A 119 -18.48 0.50 3.39
N LYS A 120 -19.35 -0.50 3.36
CA LYS A 120 -20.63 -0.48 4.09
C LYS A 120 -20.42 -0.31 5.60
N ASN A 121 -19.47 -1.04 6.17
CA ASN A 121 -19.13 -0.90 7.59
C ASN A 121 -18.54 0.49 7.91
N TYR A 122 -17.68 1.02 7.03
CA TYR A 122 -17.14 2.37 7.16
C TYR A 122 -18.24 3.43 7.15
N ILE A 123 -19.13 3.37 6.18
CA ILE A 123 -20.27 4.31 6.06
C ILE A 123 -21.21 4.22 7.26
N PHE A 124 -21.50 3.00 7.73
CA PHE A 124 -22.28 2.82 8.94
C PHE A 124 -21.67 3.54 10.14
N LEU A 125 -20.35 3.40 10.37
CA LEU A 125 -19.63 4.08 11.43
C LEU A 125 -19.63 5.61 11.26
N GLN A 126 -19.48 6.10 10.03
CA GLN A 126 -19.53 7.55 9.74
C GLN A 126 -20.92 8.13 10.02
N LYS A 127 -21.98 7.43 9.65
CA LYS A 127 -23.37 7.86 9.95
C LYS A 127 -23.66 7.87 11.46
N MET A 128 -23.08 6.94 12.22
CA MET A 128 -23.22 6.93 13.68
C MET A 128 -22.53 8.11 14.37
N ARG A 129 -21.44 8.63 13.77
CA ARG A 129 -20.70 9.77 14.29
C ARG A 129 -21.28 11.13 13.90
N ASN A 130 -21.83 11.19 12.69
CA ASN A 130 -22.33 12.42 12.09
C ASN A 130 -23.75 12.12 11.55
N GLU A 131 -24.76 12.34 12.36
CA GLU A 131 -26.16 12.04 12.04
C GLU A 131 -26.53 12.56 10.63
N ASP A 132 -26.86 11.64 9.73
CA ASP A 132 -27.49 11.81 8.40
C ASP A 132 -26.93 12.86 7.44
N LEU A 133 -25.61 13.04 7.39
CA LEU A 133 -25.01 14.05 6.51
C LEU A 133 -24.95 13.66 5.02
N PHE A 134 -25.19 12.38 4.67
CA PHE A 134 -25.15 11.91 3.28
C PHE A 134 -25.91 10.60 3.08
N GLU A 135 -26.41 10.42 1.88
CA GLU A 135 -26.92 9.14 1.42
C GLU A 135 -25.86 8.40 0.62
N PHE A 136 -25.85 7.08 0.75
CA PHE A 136 -24.95 6.21 0.00
C PHE A 136 -25.75 5.15 -0.73
N HIS A 137 -25.66 5.15 -2.04
CA HIS A 137 -26.26 4.14 -2.91
C HIS A 137 -25.14 3.45 -3.70
N ALA A 138 -25.17 2.14 -3.78
CA ALA A 138 -24.25 1.36 -4.58
C ALA A 138 -25.03 0.38 -5.44
N ASP A 139 -24.84 0.48 -6.73
CA ASP A 139 -25.35 -0.46 -7.73
C ASP A 139 -24.16 -1.20 -8.35
N ILE A 140 -24.13 -2.52 -8.21
CA ILE A 140 -23.00 -3.35 -8.59
C ILE A 140 -23.50 -4.57 -9.31
N ASP A 141 -23.09 -4.73 -10.55
CA ASP A 141 -23.35 -5.93 -11.33
C ASP A 141 -22.79 -7.19 -10.61
N GLU A 142 -23.56 -8.26 -10.59
CA GLU A 142 -23.14 -9.56 -10.04
C GLU A 142 -21.81 -10.05 -10.64
N ALA A 143 -21.62 -9.84 -11.95
CA ALA A 143 -20.40 -10.22 -12.65
C ALA A 143 -19.15 -9.44 -12.15
N ALA A 144 -19.34 -8.21 -11.65
CA ALA A 144 -18.25 -7.38 -11.15
C ALA A 144 -17.80 -7.72 -9.73
N LYS A 145 -18.62 -8.42 -8.93
CA LYS A 145 -18.35 -8.71 -7.51
C LYS A 145 -17.04 -9.45 -7.26
N ASN A 146 -16.61 -10.29 -8.23
CA ASN A 146 -15.40 -11.07 -8.15
C ASN A 146 -14.19 -10.39 -8.82
N CYS A 147 -14.36 -9.21 -9.42
CA CYS A 147 -13.25 -8.46 -9.99
C CYS A 147 -12.27 -8.05 -8.90
N MET A 148 -10.98 -8.28 -9.15
CA MET A 148 -9.91 -7.95 -8.21
C MET A 148 -9.55 -6.47 -8.34
N ILE A 149 -9.60 -5.74 -7.23
CA ILE A 149 -9.26 -4.32 -7.16
C ILE A 149 -8.26 -4.07 -6.03
N PRO A 150 -7.52 -2.95 -6.08
CA PRO A 150 -6.67 -2.56 -4.96
C PRO A 150 -7.51 -2.33 -3.70
N LYS A 151 -7.03 -2.87 -2.60
CA LYS A 151 -7.64 -2.74 -1.28
C LYS A 151 -7.70 -1.27 -0.86
N ILE A 152 -8.80 -0.86 -0.17
CA ILE A 152 -9.04 0.50 0.34
C ILE A 152 -9.21 1.56 -0.77
N SER A 153 -9.25 1.17 -2.04
CA SER A 153 -9.37 2.11 -3.15
C SER A 153 -10.71 2.84 -3.18
N ILE A 154 -11.82 2.12 -3.00
CA ILE A 154 -13.17 2.71 -3.01
C ILE A 154 -13.38 3.56 -1.76
N GLN A 155 -12.96 3.09 -0.59
CA GLN A 155 -13.08 3.87 0.65
C GLN A 155 -12.33 5.22 0.52
N THR A 156 -11.13 5.24 -0.04
CA THR A 156 -10.37 6.48 -0.23
C THR A 156 -11.12 7.49 -1.09
N LEU A 157 -11.80 7.03 -2.14
CA LEU A 157 -12.62 7.90 -3.00
C LEU A 157 -13.84 8.45 -2.25
N ILE A 158 -14.51 7.61 -1.46
CA ILE A 158 -15.67 8.00 -0.66
C ILE A 158 -15.26 8.98 0.43
N GLU A 159 -14.16 8.72 1.12
CA GLU A 159 -13.64 9.60 2.16
C GLU A 159 -13.31 10.99 1.61
N ASN A 160 -12.63 11.05 0.48
CA ASN A 160 -12.37 12.31 -0.22
C ASN A 160 -13.67 13.04 -0.60
N SER A 161 -14.68 12.32 -1.07
CA SER A 161 -15.97 12.90 -1.42
C SER A 161 -16.72 13.44 -0.21
N ILE A 162 -16.67 12.77 0.93
CA ILE A 162 -17.27 13.23 2.19
C ILE A 162 -16.55 14.47 2.73
N ILE A 163 -15.21 14.46 2.70
CA ILE A 163 -14.41 15.60 3.21
C ILE A 163 -14.60 16.83 2.35
N HIS A 164 -14.52 16.70 1.03
CA HIS A 164 -14.63 17.83 0.10
C HIS A 164 -16.08 18.30 -0.11
N GLY A 165 -17.06 17.42 -0.04
CA GLY A 165 -18.49 17.76 -0.12
C GLY A 165 -19.00 18.55 1.09
N ARG A 166 -18.30 18.52 2.24
CA ARG A 166 -18.64 19.32 3.44
C ARG A 166 -18.14 20.78 3.37
N ASN A 167 -17.27 21.08 2.43
CA ASN A 167 -16.67 22.41 2.27
C ASN A 167 -17.37 23.26 1.19
N GLN A 168 -18.47 22.78 0.64
CA GLN A 168 -19.37 23.49 -0.23
C GLN A 168 -20.72 23.71 0.47
#